data_30561b8af68ade7160a3d23552859d5c
#
_entry.id   30561b8af68ade7160a3d23552859d5c
#
_cell.length_a   1.000
_cell.length_b   1.000
_cell.length_c   1.000
_cell.angle_alpha   90.00
_cell.angle_beta   90.00
_cell.angle_gamma   90.00
#
_symmetry.space_group_name_H-M   'P 1'
#
loop_
_entity.id
_entity.type
_entity.pdbx_description
1 polymer ?
#
loop_
_entity_poly.entity_id
_entity_poly.type
_entity_poly.pdbx_seq_one_letter_code
_entity_poly.pdbx_strand_id
1 'polypeptide(L)'
;MKFEITPLCGALGAEVHGIDLSQDMGPVNCSKIKDAFHENIVLLFREQCLTPAQLVSFTSCFGPVEPHPLGSREGALSQPEILVLENRADNPAPRNDFWHSDISFAECPPLGSVLHALEVPGGGLGDTLFCNMYSVLEELSPGLQKTLEGLSALHSAESLVRRNNQDDNNAKPIASIPSMVSHPVVRTHPETGRKALYVNPYYTESFVGWTPEESRLLIDWLMQLATRQENIYRHSWCQGDVLMWDNRCAMHYAVYDYGSKSRLFHRATASGDRPV
;
A
#
# COMPACT_ATOMS: atom_id res chain seq x y z
N MET A 1 12.92 23.88 7.62
CA MET A 1 11.67 23.81 8.39
C MET A 1 11.89 22.94 9.62
N LYS A 2 11.26 23.27 10.74
CA LYS A 2 11.24 22.42 11.95
C LYS A 2 9.84 21.80 11.99
N PHE A 3 9.74 20.49 11.77
CA PHE A 3 8.49 19.75 11.88
C PHE A 3 8.57 18.76 13.05
N GLU A 4 7.44 18.36 13.58
CA GLU A 4 7.30 17.44 14.69
C GLU A 4 6.66 16.13 14.20
N ILE A 5 7.06 15.00 14.78
CA ILE A 5 6.55 13.68 14.45
C ILE A 5 5.96 13.08 15.70
N THR A 6 4.68 12.70 15.64
CA THR A 6 3.96 12.07 16.76
C THR A 6 3.41 10.70 16.34
N PRO A 7 3.63 9.63 17.14
CA PRO A 7 3.08 8.31 16.84
C PRO A 7 1.54 8.34 16.75
N LEU A 8 0.96 7.63 15.78
CA LEU A 8 -0.49 7.48 15.62
C LEU A 8 -1.04 6.36 16.52
N CYS A 9 -0.32 5.26 16.64
CA CYS A 9 -0.65 4.16 17.55
C CYS A 9 0.59 3.33 17.89
N GLY A 10 0.42 2.29 18.71
CA GLY A 10 1.53 1.40 19.10
C GLY A 10 1.99 0.43 18.01
N ALA A 11 1.16 0.19 16.99
CA ALA A 11 1.46 -0.79 15.94
C ALA A 11 2.39 -0.22 14.86
N LEU A 12 2.04 0.94 14.32
CA LEU A 12 2.75 1.65 13.24
C LEU A 12 2.11 3.03 13.01
N GLY A 13 2.84 3.87 12.30
CA GLY A 13 2.36 5.15 11.80
C GLY A 13 2.71 6.33 12.68
N ALA A 14 2.98 7.46 12.02
CA ALA A 14 3.20 8.74 12.68
C ALA A 14 2.54 9.89 11.89
N GLU A 15 2.08 10.90 12.62
CA GLU A 15 1.63 12.16 12.04
C GLU A 15 2.78 13.17 12.04
N VAL A 16 2.96 13.84 10.91
CA VAL A 16 4.01 14.85 10.71
C VAL A 16 3.35 16.23 10.71
N HIS A 17 3.68 17.05 11.70
CA HIS A 17 3.11 18.37 11.91
C HIS A 17 4.07 19.47 11.43
N GLY A 18 3.51 20.62 11.02
CA GLY A 18 4.28 21.84 10.73
C GLY A 18 5.00 21.81 9.39
N ILE A 19 4.54 20.99 8.44
CA ILE A 19 5.04 20.94 7.08
C ILE A 19 3.92 21.17 6.07
N ASP A 20 4.22 21.94 5.03
CA ASP A 20 3.37 22.17 3.87
C ASP A 20 4.02 21.47 2.66
N LEU A 21 3.42 20.37 2.21
CA LEU A 21 3.92 19.55 1.11
C LEU A 21 3.76 20.22 -0.26
N SER A 22 3.04 21.33 -0.36
CA SER A 22 2.94 22.14 -1.56
C SER A 22 4.23 22.90 -1.87
N GLN A 23 5.12 23.06 -0.88
CA GLN A 23 6.39 23.77 -0.99
C GLN A 23 7.53 22.81 -1.34
N ASP A 24 8.57 23.33 -1.95
CA ASP A 24 9.82 22.57 -2.12
C ASP A 24 10.44 22.26 -0.75
N MET A 25 10.52 21.00 -0.43
CA MET A 25 11.09 20.56 0.84
C MET A 25 12.61 20.64 0.91
N GLY A 26 13.26 20.65 -0.23
CA GLY A 26 14.72 20.54 -0.32
C GLY A 26 15.27 19.21 0.24
N PRO A 27 16.54 18.90 -0.04
CA PRO A 27 17.11 17.57 0.25
C PRO A 27 17.17 17.22 1.74
N VAL A 28 17.37 18.22 2.61
CA VAL A 28 17.47 18.00 4.07
C VAL A 28 16.13 17.56 4.67
N ASN A 29 15.02 18.18 4.26
CA ASN A 29 13.71 17.80 4.77
C ASN A 29 13.25 16.48 4.14
N CYS A 30 13.52 16.25 2.85
CA CYS A 30 13.27 14.95 2.21
C CYS A 30 14.00 13.81 2.96
N SER A 31 15.27 13.99 3.34
CA SER A 31 16.01 12.99 4.12
C SER A 31 15.34 12.70 5.45
N LYS A 32 14.98 13.74 6.22
CA LYS A 32 14.32 13.57 7.52
C LYS A 32 12.95 12.88 7.42
N ILE A 33 12.19 13.18 6.36
CA ILE A 33 10.91 12.51 6.12
C ILE A 33 11.13 11.04 5.74
N LYS A 34 12.16 10.73 4.96
CA LYS A 34 12.54 9.34 4.67
C LYS A 34 12.92 8.58 5.95
N ASP A 35 13.72 9.18 6.82
CA ASP A 35 14.10 8.55 8.09
C ASP A 35 12.85 8.25 8.93
N ALA A 36 11.94 9.24 9.05
CA ALA A 36 10.65 9.04 9.73
C ALA A 36 9.77 7.97 9.07
N PHE A 37 9.78 7.90 7.75
CA PHE A 37 9.03 6.90 6.99
C PHE A 37 9.54 5.47 7.25
N HIS A 38 10.84 5.28 7.22
CA HIS A 38 11.46 3.97 7.50
C HIS A 38 11.25 3.53 8.97
N GLU A 39 11.19 4.48 9.90
CA GLU A 39 10.94 4.20 11.31
C GLU A 39 9.47 3.84 11.57
N ASN A 40 8.53 4.54 10.91
CA ASN A 40 7.10 4.48 11.24
C ASN A 40 6.24 3.72 10.23
N ILE A 41 6.75 3.36 9.04
CA ILE A 41 6.05 2.60 7.98
C ILE A 41 4.94 3.40 7.29
N VAL A 42 4.15 4.16 8.05
CA VAL A 42 3.05 5.01 7.59
C VAL A 42 3.30 6.43 8.08
N LEU A 43 3.20 7.40 7.18
CA LEU A 43 3.22 8.83 7.54
C LEU A 43 1.92 9.50 7.11
N LEU A 44 1.38 10.31 8.02
CA LEU A 44 0.19 11.11 7.82
C LEU A 44 0.56 12.61 7.88
N PHE A 45 0.07 13.35 6.91
CA PHE A 45 0.15 14.81 6.84
C PHE A 45 -1.28 15.35 6.72
N ARG A 46 -1.73 16.11 7.70
CA ARG A 46 -3.08 16.68 7.73
C ARG A 46 -3.14 18.00 6.96
N GLU A 47 -4.33 18.39 6.55
CA GLU A 47 -4.68 19.72 6.03
C GLU A 47 -3.84 20.15 4.82
N GLN A 48 -3.46 19.20 3.97
CA GLN A 48 -2.69 19.47 2.76
C GLN A 48 -3.60 19.83 1.58
N CYS A 49 -3.15 20.77 0.76
CA CYS A 49 -3.83 21.18 -0.46
C CYS A 49 -2.84 21.10 -1.63
N LEU A 50 -2.77 19.95 -2.30
CA LEU A 50 -1.78 19.68 -3.33
C LEU A 50 -2.40 19.62 -4.72
N THR A 51 -1.74 20.24 -5.68
CA THR A 51 -1.94 19.92 -7.09
C THR A 51 -1.37 18.54 -7.41
N PRO A 52 -1.81 17.88 -8.51
CA PRO A 52 -1.22 16.63 -8.97
C PRO A 52 0.31 16.70 -9.12
N ALA A 53 0.85 17.80 -9.65
CA ALA A 53 2.28 18.01 -9.82
C ALA A 53 3.03 18.08 -8.47
N GLN A 54 2.44 18.70 -7.46
CA GLN A 54 3.02 18.76 -6.11
C GLN A 54 3.01 17.40 -5.43
N LEU A 55 1.95 16.60 -5.62
CA LEU A 55 1.90 15.22 -5.11
C LEU A 55 3.00 14.35 -5.75
N VAL A 56 3.21 14.47 -7.06
CA VAL A 56 4.33 13.80 -7.77
C VAL A 56 5.68 14.29 -7.24
N SER A 57 5.85 15.60 -7.06
CA SER A 57 7.08 16.20 -6.52
C SER A 57 7.40 15.68 -5.12
N PHE A 58 6.41 15.63 -4.22
CA PHE A 58 6.57 15.04 -2.89
C PHE A 58 6.95 13.55 -2.97
N THR A 59 6.23 12.77 -3.77
CA THR A 59 6.49 11.33 -3.92
C THR A 59 7.88 11.08 -4.49
N SER A 60 8.38 11.94 -5.38
CA SER A 60 9.71 11.83 -5.98
C SER A 60 10.87 11.96 -4.97
N CYS A 61 10.63 12.49 -3.78
CA CYS A 61 11.60 12.44 -2.70
C CYS A 61 12.03 11.00 -2.36
N PHE A 62 11.14 10.03 -2.55
CA PHE A 62 11.38 8.62 -2.17
C PHE A 62 11.97 7.79 -3.32
N GLY A 63 11.72 8.16 -4.55
CA GLY A 63 12.21 7.48 -5.74
C GLY A 63 11.50 7.96 -7.00
N PRO A 64 11.82 7.42 -8.18
CA PRO A 64 11.09 7.70 -9.41
C PRO A 64 9.59 7.43 -9.22
N VAL A 65 8.74 8.29 -9.78
CA VAL A 65 7.28 8.11 -9.76
C VAL A 65 6.85 7.55 -11.11
N GLU A 66 6.13 6.44 -11.09
CA GLU A 66 5.73 5.74 -12.31
C GLU A 66 4.20 5.68 -12.45
N PRO A 67 3.70 5.70 -13.69
CA PRO A 67 2.30 5.41 -13.96
C PRO A 67 1.91 4.02 -13.46
N HIS A 68 0.66 3.86 -13.01
CA HIS A 68 0.16 2.57 -12.56
C HIS A 68 0.20 1.54 -13.72
N PRO A 69 0.77 0.31 -13.52
CA PRO A 69 1.01 -0.64 -14.61
C PRO A 69 -0.26 -1.16 -15.31
N LEU A 70 -1.40 -1.13 -14.63
CA LEU A 70 -2.69 -1.52 -15.21
C LEU A 70 -3.44 -0.32 -15.84
N GLY A 71 -2.77 0.83 -15.96
CA GLY A 71 -3.31 2.04 -16.55
C GLY A 71 -4.20 2.86 -15.61
N SER A 72 -4.60 4.03 -16.09
CA SER A 72 -5.58 4.90 -15.43
C SER A 72 -6.94 4.76 -16.10
N ARG A 73 -8.03 5.04 -15.34
CA ARG A 73 -9.39 5.16 -15.92
C ARG A 73 -9.43 6.30 -16.94
N GLU A 74 -10.35 6.22 -17.91
CA GLU A 74 -10.63 7.32 -18.83
C GLU A 74 -11.01 8.60 -18.06
N GLY A 75 -10.45 9.73 -18.49
CA GLY A 75 -10.58 11.00 -17.77
C GLY A 75 -9.47 11.27 -16.77
N ALA A 76 -8.41 10.43 -16.77
CA ALA A 76 -7.22 10.72 -15.99
C ALA A 76 -6.66 12.11 -16.32
N LEU A 77 -6.08 12.72 -15.30
CA LEU A 77 -5.40 14.01 -15.40
C LEU A 77 -4.32 13.99 -16.50
N SER A 78 -3.91 15.16 -16.94
CA SER A 78 -2.77 15.32 -17.89
C SER A 78 -1.45 14.77 -17.34
N GLN A 79 -1.43 14.27 -16.11
CA GLN A 79 -0.29 13.74 -15.38
C GLN A 79 -0.43 12.23 -15.22
N PRO A 80 0.27 11.41 -16.03
CA PRO A 80 0.10 9.95 -16.09
C PRO A 80 0.56 9.25 -14.81
N GLU A 81 1.40 9.88 -13.99
CA GLU A 81 1.88 9.37 -12.70
C GLU A 81 0.79 9.39 -11.62
N ILE A 82 -0.32 10.11 -11.85
CA ILE A 82 -1.42 10.18 -10.89
C ILE A 82 -2.53 9.21 -11.28
N LEU A 83 -2.78 8.26 -10.40
CA LEU A 83 -3.97 7.42 -10.46
C LEU A 83 -5.10 8.10 -9.70
N VAL A 84 -6.20 8.37 -10.39
CA VAL A 84 -7.43 8.91 -9.79
C VAL A 84 -8.27 7.75 -9.26
N LEU A 85 -8.53 7.74 -7.95
CA LEU A 85 -9.40 6.79 -7.29
C LEU A 85 -10.70 7.51 -6.93
N GLU A 86 -11.72 7.28 -7.75
CA GLU A 86 -13.01 7.95 -7.63
C GLU A 86 -14.13 6.94 -7.40
N ASN A 87 -15.05 7.24 -6.49
CA ASN A 87 -16.32 6.57 -6.30
C ASN A 87 -17.44 7.59 -6.38
N ARG A 88 -18.44 7.33 -7.25
CA ARG A 88 -19.68 8.11 -7.37
C ARG A 88 -20.85 7.16 -7.54
N ALA A 89 -22.04 7.67 -7.28
CA ALA A 89 -23.28 6.88 -7.40
C ALA A 89 -23.49 6.28 -8.81
N ASP A 90 -23.07 7.01 -9.84
CA ASP A 90 -23.14 6.64 -11.27
C ASP A 90 -21.85 5.99 -11.80
N ASN A 91 -20.77 6.00 -11.01
CA ASN A 91 -19.49 5.41 -11.36
C ASN A 91 -18.81 4.81 -10.11
N PRO A 92 -19.31 3.68 -9.60
CA PRO A 92 -18.74 3.06 -8.40
C PRO A 92 -17.30 2.62 -8.63
N ALA A 93 -16.45 2.89 -7.63
CA ALA A 93 -15.06 2.46 -7.65
C ALA A 93 -14.93 0.94 -7.57
N PRO A 94 -13.91 0.32 -8.18
CA PRO A 94 -13.52 -1.05 -7.87
C PRO A 94 -13.25 -1.19 -6.38
N ARG A 95 -13.69 -2.31 -5.81
CA ARG A 95 -13.49 -2.61 -4.39
C ARG A 95 -12.07 -3.12 -4.17
N ASN A 96 -11.36 -2.55 -3.20
CA ASN A 96 -10.06 -3.00 -2.70
C ASN A 96 -10.16 -3.44 -1.23
N ASP A 97 -11.30 -4.03 -0.88
CA ASP A 97 -11.64 -4.53 0.44
C ASP A 97 -11.03 -5.93 0.70
N PHE A 98 -9.71 -6.01 0.53
CA PHE A 98 -8.89 -7.19 0.82
C PHE A 98 -7.49 -6.78 1.27
N TRP A 99 -6.89 -7.57 2.14
CA TRP A 99 -5.52 -7.33 2.60
C TRP A 99 -4.51 -7.62 1.50
N HIS A 100 -3.65 -6.64 1.19
CA HIS A 100 -2.61 -6.77 0.16
C HIS A 100 -1.46 -5.79 0.38
N SER A 101 -0.33 -6.10 -0.22
CA SER A 101 0.72 -5.13 -0.56
C SER A 101 0.59 -4.81 -2.03
N ASP A 102 0.71 -3.54 -2.41
CA ASP A 102 0.49 -3.10 -3.79
C ASP A 102 1.38 -3.83 -4.79
N ILE A 103 0.75 -4.31 -5.86
CA ILE A 103 1.43 -4.84 -7.06
C ILE A 103 2.52 -5.86 -6.73
N SER A 104 2.36 -6.63 -5.64
CA SER A 104 3.35 -7.65 -5.24
C SER A 104 3.54 -8.77 -6.29
N PHE A 105 2.72 -8.78 -7.34
CA PHE A 105 2.86 -9.64 -8.51
C PHE A 105 3.83 -9.10 -9.58
N ALA A 106 4.46 -7.93 -9.38
CA ALA A 106 5.52 -7.41 -10.25
C ALA A 106 6.90 -7.89 -9.80
N GLU A 107 7.88 -7.95 -10.72
CA GLU A 107 9.27 -8.28 -10.36
C GLU A 107 9.87 -7.25 -9.39
N CYS A 108 9.57 -5.96 -9.62
CA CYS A 108 9.94 -4.85 -8.76
C CYS A 108 8.65 -4.17 -8.27
N PRO A 109 8.04 -4.66 -7.17
CA PRO A 109 6.87 -4.01 -6.58
C PRO A 109 7.19 -2.59 -6.12
N PRO A 110 6.20 -1.67 -6.11
CA PRO A 110 6.44 -0.30 -5.69
C PRO A 110 6.95 -0.23 -4.25
N LEU A 111 7.87 0.70 -4.01
CA LEU A 111 8.40 1.02 -2.67
C LEU A 111 7.27 1.45 -1.75
N GLY A 112 6.46 2.41 -2.19
CA GLY A 112 5.40 2.99 -1.39
C GLY A 112 4.40 3.74 -2.24
N SER A 113 3.26 4.01 -1.66
CA SER A 113 2.18 4.77 -2.28
C SER A 113 1.80 5.94 -1.42
N VAL A 114 1.46 7.05 -2.07
CA VAL A 114 0.99 8.29 -1.43
C VAL A 114 -0.43 8.56 -1.91
N LEU A 115 -1.37 8.68 -0.97
CA LEU A 115 -2.76 9.08 -1.23
C LEU A 115 -3.01 10.48 -0.72
N HIS A 116 -3.62 11.32 -1.55
CA HIS A 116 -4.16 12.62 -1.17
C HIS A 116 -5.69 12.59 -1.22
N ALA A 117 -6.32 12.85 -0.10
CA ALA A 117 -7.77 12.82 0.07
C ALA A 117 -8.40 14.14 -0.38
N LEU A 118 -9.04 14.14 -1.54
CA LEU A 118 -9.73 15.32 -2.10
C LEU A 118 -11.19 15.39 -1.67
N GLU A 119 -11.86 14.23 -1.62
CA GLU A 119 -13.23 14.09 -1.15
C GLU A 119 -13.37 12.80 -0.36
N VAL A 120 -13.98 12.87 0.81
CA VAL A 120 -14.17 11.71 1.69
C VAL A 120 -15.65 11.54 2.04
N PRO A 121 -16.13 10.30 2.26
CA PRO A 121 -17.55 10.03 2.50
C PRO A 121 -18.11 10.67 3.76
N GLY A 122 -17.23 11.07 4.70
CA GLY A 122 -17.58 11.58 6.02
C GLY A 122 -18.13 10.51 6.98
N GLY A 123 -18.28 10.88 8.23
CA GLY A 123 -18.86 10.01 9.27
C GLY A 123 -18.03 8.76 9.61
N GLY A 124 -16.72 8.78 9.36
CA GLY A 124 -15.82 7.64 9.63
C GLY A 124 -16.02 6.46 8.65
N LEU A 125 -16.50 6.74 7.44
CA LEU A 125 -16.66 5.73 6.40
C LEU A 125 -15.46 5.75 5.43
N GLY A 126 -15.17 4.61 4.82
CA GLY A 126 -14.11 4.45 3.82
C GLY A 126 -12.71 4.49 4.42
N ASP A 127 -12.55 4.09 5.67
CA ASP A 127 -11.27 3.99 6.37
C ASP A 127 -10.28 3.08 5.61
N THR A 128 -9.00 3.24 5.92
CA THR A 128 -7.95 2.32 5.45
C THR A 128 -7.21 1.73 6.64
N LEU A 129 -7.05 0.40 6.64
CA LEU A 129 -6.29 -0.32 7.65
C LEU A 129 -4.89 -0.63 7.11
N PHE A 130 -3.89 -0.53 7.97
CA PHE A 130 -2.50 -0.88 7.68
C PHE A 130 -2.00 -1.89 8.70
N CYS A 131 -1.22 -2.86 8.26
CA CYS A 131 -0.66 -3.92 9.09
C CYS A 131 0.86 -3.88 9.07
N ASN A 132 1.49 -3.95 10.24
CA ASN A 132 2.94 -3.97 10.41
C ASN A 132 3.50 -5.39 10.20
N MET A 133 4.08 -5.65 9.05
CA MET A 133 4.60 -6.98 8.71
C MET A 133 5.97 -7.28 9.34
N TYR A 134 6.64 -6.29 9.95
CA TYR A 134 7.79 -6.53 10.81
C TYR A 134 7.37 -7.21 12.11
N SER A 135 6.42 -6.61 12.85
CA SER A 135 5.95 -7.17 14.12
C SER A 135 5.32 -8.55 13.95
N VAL A 136 4.60 -8.77 12.85
CA VAL A 136 4.06 -10.11 12.54
C VAL A 136 5.17 -11.16 12.45
N LEU A 137 6.28 -10.86 11.78
CA LEU A 137 7.41 -11.77 11.71
C LEU A 137 8.09 -11.95 13.09
N GLU A 138 8.27 -10.86 13.83
CA GLU A 138 8.90 -10.82 15.15
C GLU A 138 8.12 -11.63 16.22
N GLU A 139 6.77 -11.71 16.09
CA GLU A 139 5.90 -12.52 16.97
C GLU A 139 6.03 -14.04 16.75
N LEU A 140 6.55 -14.46 15.60
CA LEU A 140 6.70 -15.90 15.30
C LEU A 140 7.82 -16.53 16.13
N SER A 141 7.67 -17.82 16.42
CA SER A 141 8.78 -18.56 17.06
C SER A 141 10.03 -18.57 16.18
N PRO A 142 11.24 -18.59 16.77
CA PRO A 142 12.49 -18.62 16.00
C PRO A 142 12.59 -19.77 15.00
N GLY A 143 11.99 -20.93 15.33
CA GLY A 143 11.94 -22.07 14.41
C GLY A 143 11.10 -21.79 13.17
N LEU A 144 9.92 -21.13 13.34
CA LEU A 144 9.07 -20.77 12.20
C LEU A 144 9.67 -19.62 11.39
N GLN A 145 10.24 -18.58 12.02
CA GLN A 145 10.97 -17.52 11.32
C GLN A 145 12.03 -18.11 10.40
N LYS A 146 12.88 -19.01 10.92
CA LYS A 146 13.93 -19.69 10.15
C LYS A 146 13.36 -20.53 8.99
N THR A 147 12.22 -21.17 9.20
CA THR A 147 11.54 -21.93 8.13
C THR A 147 11.06 -21.01 7.02
N LEU A 148 10.41 -19.91 7.37
CA LEU A 148 9.87 -18.93 6.41
C LEU A 148 11.00 -18.19 5.65
N GLU A 149 12.14 -17.91 6.27
CA GLU A 149 13.32 -17.31 5.61
C GLU A 149 13.86 -18.19 4.48
N GLY A 150 13.65 -19.50 4.54
CA GLY A 150 14.05 -20.43 3.49
C GLY A 150 13.05 -20.60 2.35
N LEU A 151 11.86 -19.98 2.45
CA LEU A 151 10.79 -20.13 1.48
C LEU A 151 10.73 -18.96 0.49
N SER A 152 10.26 -19.27 -0.72
CA SER A 152 9.81 -18.30 -1.69
C SER A 152 8.34 -18.54 -2.00
N ALA A 153 7.61 -17.48 -2.33
CA ALA A 153 6.19 -17.54 -2.66
C ALA A 153 5.94 -17.04 -4.10
N LEU A 154 4.98 -17.65 -4.76
CA LEU A 154 4.50 -17.24 -6.08
C LEU A 154 3.40 -16.20 -5.91
N HIS A 155 3.56 -15.06 -6.56
CA HIS A 155 2.59 -13.97 -6.59
C HIS A 155 1.99 -13.82 -7.98
N SER A 156 0.66 -13.64 -8.04
CA SER A 156 -0.12 -13.55 -9.28
C SER A 156 -1.11 -12.40 -9.24
N ALA A 157 -1.34 -11.80 -10.41
CA ALA A 157 -2.42 -10.85 -10.63
C ALA A 157 -3.75 -11.52 -11.02
N GLU A 158 -3.83 -12.86 -11.07
CA GLU A 158 -4.98 -13.57 -11.63
C GLU A 158 -6.29 -13.20 -10.92
N SER A 159 -6.29 -13.19 -9.59
CA SER A 159 -7.46 -12.82 -8.78
C SER A 159 -7.92 -11.39 -9.07
N LEU A 160 -6.98 -10.44 -9.21
CA LEU A 160 -7.27 -9.05 -9.57
C LEU A 160 -7.86 -8.93 -10.97
N VAL A 161 -7.25 -9.59 -11.97
CA VAL A 161 -7.70 -9.55 -13.37
C VAL A 161 -9.08 -10.19 -13.50
N ARG A 162 -9.30 -11.34 -12.87
CA ARG A 162 -10.59 -12.02 -12.86
C ARG A 162 -11.68 -11.13 -12.27
N ARG A 163 -11.41 -10.52 -11.11
CA ARG A 163 -12.35 -9.61 -10.46
C ARG A 163 -12.63 -8.36 -11.31
N ASN A 164 -11.59 -7.75 -11.87
CA ASN A 164 -11.73 -6.58 -12.74
C ASN A 164 -12.60 -6.89 -13.96
N ASN A 165 -12.41 -8.06 -14.58
CA ASN A 165 -13.14 -8.44 -15.79
C ASN A 165 -14.58 -8.91 -15.51
N GLN A 166 -14.92 -9.23 -14.26
CA GLN A 166 -16.28 -9.55 -13.81
C GLN A 166 -17.08 -8.32 -13.38
N ASP A 167 -16.42 -7.18 -13.19
CA ASP A 167 -17.07 -5.94 -12.79
C ASP A 167 -17.66 -5.26 -14.04
N ASP A 168 -18.98 -5.30 -14.18
CA ASP A 168 -19.75 -4.71 -15.30
C ASP A 168 -19.53 -3.18 -15.45
N ASN A 169 -19.02 -2.52 -14.41
CA ASN A 169 -18.71 -1.08 -14.43
C ASN A 169 -17.29 -0.77 -14.96
N ASN A 170 -16.48 -1.79 -15.27
CA ASN A 170 -15.16 -1.59 -15.85
C ASN A 170 -15.21 -1.44 -17.37
N ALA A 171 -14.93 -0.23 -17.86
CA ALA A 171 -14.94 0.09 -19.28
C ALA A 171 -13.86 -0.63 -20.09
N LYS A 172 -12.78 -1.12 -19.44
CA LYS A 172 -11.63 -1.79 -20.11
C LYS A 172 -11.23 -3.06 -19.37
N PRO A 173 -11.66 -4.24 -19.86
CA PRO A 173 -11.16 -5.51 -19.35
C PRO A 173 -9.65 -5.62 -19.54
N ILE A 174 -8.97 -6.20 -18.55
CA ILE A 174 -7.54 -6.52 -18.65
C ILE A 174 -7.40 -7.76 -19.57
N ALA A 175 -6.73 -7.57 -20.70
CA ALA A 175 -6.67 -8.59 -21.76
C ALA A 175 -5.69 -9.73 -21.45
N SER A 176 -4.70 -9.51 -20.58
CA SER A 176 -3.68 -10.51 -20.24
C SER A 176 -3.35 -10.50 -18.75
N ILE A 177 -3.15 -11.68 -18.20
CA ILE A 177 -2.65 -11.84 -16.82
C ILE A 177 -1.13 -11.79 -16.89
N PRO A 178 -0.45 -10.90 -16.12
CA PRO A 178 1.00 -10.94 -15.99
C PRO A 178 1.48 -12.32 -15.51
N SER A 179 2.67 -12.72 -15.95
CA SER A 179 3.29 -13.96 -15.47
C SER A 179 3.47 -13.90 -13.95
N MET A 180 3.29 -15.05 -13.29
CA MET A 180 3.60 -15.16 -11.86
C MET A 180 5.07 -14.86 -11.61
N VAL A 181 5.33 -14.17 -10.49
CA VAL A 181 6.68 -13.88 -10.01
C VAL A 181 6.94 -14.57 -8.69
N SER A 182 8.21 -14.88 -8.42
CA SER A 182 8.64 -15.48 -7.17
C SER A 182 9.35 -14.44 -6.31
N HIS A 183 8.90 -14.29 -5.05
CA HIS A 183 9.51 -13.44 -4.05
C HIS A 183 9.84 -14.22 -2.78
N PRO A 184 10.84 -13.77 -1.97
CA PRO A 184 11.08 -14.37 -0.67
C PRO A 184 9.86 -14.17 0.23
N VAL A 185 9.54 -15.17 1.06
CA VAL A 185 8.47 -15.08 2.07
C VAL A 185 8.85 -14.11 3.18
N VAL A 186 10.13 -13.99 3.48
CA VAL A 186 10.70 -13.00 4.38
C VAL A 186 11.60 -12.08 3.58
N ARG A 187 11.14 -10.84 3.39
CA ARG A 187 11.86 -9.80 2.65
C ARG A 187 12.78 -9.00 3.57
N THR A 188 14.00 -8.73 3.13
CA THR A 188 14.88 -7.75 3.79
C THR A 188 14.59 -6.35 3.23
N HIS A 189 14.32 -5.40 4.11
CA HIS A 189 14.12 -4.01 3.72
C HIS A 189 15.46 -3.35 3.36
N PRO A 190 15.61 -2.77 2.16
CA PRO A 190 16.92 -2.37 1.64
C PRO A 190 17.59 -1.24 2.43
N GLU A 191 16.80 -0.30 2.99
CA GLU A 191 17.36 0.84 3.72
C GLU A 191 17.56 0.56 5.22
N THR A 192 16.68 -0.26 5.84
CA THR A 192 16.75 -0.51 7.30
C THR A 192 17.43 -1.81 7.67
N GLY A 193 17.54 -2.75 6.72
CA GLY A 193 18.01 -4.10 6.98
C GLY A 193 17.06 -4.97 7.80
N ARG A 194 15.88 -4.44 8.21
CA ARG A 194 14.88 -5.21 8.96
C ARG A 194 14.20 -6.23 8.05
N LYS A 195 13.79 -7.34 8.63
CA LYS A 195 13.08 -8.40 7.94
C LYS A 195 11.57 -8.27 8.16
N ALA A 196 10.79 -8.36 7.09
CA ALA A 196 9.34 -8.33 7.11
C ALA A 196 8.76 -9.59 6.47
N LEU A 197 7.64 -10.06 6.98
CA LEU A 197 6.85 -11.09 6.29
C LEU A 197 6.28 -10.50 5.00
N TYR A 198 6.56 -11.14 3.84
CA TYR A 198 6.18 -10.64 2.52
C TYR A 198 5.26 -11.63 1.79
N VAL A 199 4.12 -11.90 2.39
CA VAL A 199 3.00 -12.66 1.82
C VAL A 199 1.70 -11.93 2.09
N ASN A 200 0.71 -12.07 1.20
CA ASN A 200 -0.62 -11.51 1.38
C ASN A 200 -1.67 -12.47 0.82
N PRO A 201 -2.91 -12.45 1.34
CA PRO A 201 -3.92 -13.45 0.97
C PRO A 201 -4.49 -13.27 -0.44
N TYR A 202 -4.21 -12.11 -1.08
CA TYR A 202 -4.83 -11.78 -2.37
C TYR A 202 -3.95 -12.08 -3.57
N TYR A 203 -2.65 -11.83 -3.48
CA TYR A 203 -1.70 -12.05 -4.59
C TYR A 203 -0.79 -13.26 -4.39
N THR A 204 -0.64 -13.76 -3.15
CA THR A 204 0.17 -14.95 -2.90
C THR A 204 -0.63 -16.21 -3.19
N GLU A 205 -0.23 -16.96 -4.22
CA GLU A 205 -0.92 -18.18 -4.67
C GLU A 205 -0.44 -19.40 -3.89
N SER A 206 0.88 -19.60 -3.81
CA SER A 206 1.49 -20.74 -3.13
C SER A 206 2.95 -20.49 -2.78
N PHE A 207 3.51 -21.30 -1.89
CA PHE A 207 4.95 -21.39 -1.71
C PHE A 207 5.56 -22.24 -2.82
N VAL A 208 6.79 -21.89 -3.23
CA VAL A 208 7.49 -22.66 -4.28
C VAL A 208 7.75 -24.09 -3.79
N GLY A 209 7.27 -25.06 -4.56
CA GLY A 209 7.41 -26.48 -4.24
C GLY A 209 6.33 -27.05 -3.31
N TRP A 210 5.36 -26.22 -2.87
CA TRP A 210 4.20 -26.65 -2.07
C TRP A 210 2.96 -26.72 -2.96
N THR A 211 1.98 -27.51 -2.53
CA THR A 211 0.65 -27.45 -3.16
C THR A 211 -0.08 -26.17 -2.74
N PRO A 212 -1.04 -25.69 -3.56
CA PRO A 212 -1.88 -24.55 -3.17
C PRO A 212 -2.61 -24.76 -1.84
N GLU A 213 -3.08 -25.98 -1.57
CA GLU A 213 -3.79 -26.34 -0.35
C GLU A 213 -2.90 -26.24 0.89
N GLU A 214 -1.68 -26.80 0.83
CA GLU A 214 -0.69 -26.69 1.93
C GLU A 214 -0.31 -25.25 2.17
N SER A 215 -0.08 -24.49 1.11
CA SER A 215 0.29 -23.09 1.17
C SER A 215 -0.82 -22.24 1.79
N ARG A 216 -2.08 -22.47 1.40
CA ARG A 216 -3.24 -21.73 1.90
C ARG A 216 -3.40 -21.88 3.42
N LEU A 217 -3.20 -23.09 3.97
CA LEU A 217 -3.29 -23.32 5.42
C LEU A 217 -2.32 -22.42 6.18
N LEU A 218 -1.07 -22.34 5.74
CA LEU A 218 -0.05 -21.51 6.42
C LEU A 218 -0.29 -20.01 6.17
N ILE A 219 -0.63 -19.60 4.94
CA ILE A 219 -0.95 -18.21 4.61
C ILE A 219 -2.13 -17.73 5.46
N ASP A 220 -3.24 -18.48 5.53
CA ASP A 220 -4.42 -18.09 6.27
C ASP A 220 -4.12 -17.97 7.78
N TRP A 221 -3.31 -18.87 8.35
CA TRP A 221 -2.88 -18.76 9.73
C TRP A 221 -1.99 -17.53 9.98
N LEU A 222 -1.03 -17.24 9.08
CA LEU A 222 -0.21 -16.04 9.16
C LEU A 222 -1.06 -14.76 9.05
N MET A 223 -2.10 -14.78 8.21
CA MET A 223 -3.01 -13.64 8.07
C MET A 223 -3.89 -13.43 9.32
N GLN A 224 -4.33 -14.51 10.00
CA GLN A 224 -5.02 -14.39 11.29
C GLN A 224 -4.12 -13.72 12.35
N LEU A 225 -2.83 -14.02 12.36
CA LEU A 225 -1.86 -13.35 13.22
C LEU A 225 -1.66 -11.89 12.81
N ALA A 226 -1.43 -11.65 11.50
CA ALA A 226 -1.15 -10.33 10.97
C ALA A 226 -2.30 -9.34 11.22
N THR A 227 -3.54 -9.80 11.13
CA THR A 227 -4.73 -8.96 11.27
C THR A 227 -5.25 -8.83 12.70
N ARG A 228 -4.45 -9.16 13.70
CA ARG A 228 -4.74 -8.83 15.11
C ARG A 228 -4.67 -7.32 15.32
N GLN A 229 -5.46 -6.83 16.28
CA GLN A 229 -5.57 -5.39 16.55
C GLN A 229 -4.23 -4.76 16.95
N GLU A 230 -3.34 -5.52 17.61
CA GLU A 230 -2.02 -5.08 18.04
C GLU A 230 -1.08 -4.77 16.87
N ASN A 231 -1.36 -5.32 15.68
CA ASN A 231 -0.56 -5.17 14.47
C ASN A 231 -1.15 -4.16 13.47
N ILE A 232 -2.30 -3.54 13.79
CA ILE A 232 -3.07 -2.74 12.85
C ILE A 232 -3.16 -1.28 13.31
N TYR A 233 -3.00 -0.39 12.34
CA TYR A 233 -3.46 1.00 12.42
C TYR A 233 -4.67 1.17 11.49
N ARG A 234 -5.76 1.75 12.00
CA ARG A 234 -6.95 2.13 11.24
C ARG A 234 -7.00 3.64 11.06
N HIS A 235 -6.86 4.08 9.81
CA HIS A 235 -6.91 5.49 9.47
C HIS A 235 -8.32 5.91 9.05
N SER A 236 -8.88 6.88 9.76
CA SER A 236 -10.12 7.54 9.37
C SER A 236 -9.79 8.83 8.62
N TRP A 237 -10.22 8.88 7.37
CA TRP A 237 -9.85 9.93 6.44
C TRP A 237 -10.54 11.26 6.73
N CYS A 238 -9.77 12.35 6.67
CA CYS A 238 -10.25 13.71 6.56
C CYS A 238 -9.87 14.28 5.18
N GLN A 239 -10.68 15.20 4.67
CA GLN A 239 -10.31 15.92 3.44
C GLN A 239 -9.01 16.69 3.67
N GLY A 240 -8.09 16.65 2.70
CA GLY A 240 -6.78 17.22 2.80
C GLY A 240 -5.73 16.32 3.48
N ASP A 241 -6.09 15.10 3.88
CA ASP A 241 -5.07 14.15 4.35
C ASP A 241 -4.18 13.72 3.18
N VAL A 242 -2.87 13.74 3.42
CA VAL A 242 -1.90 13.01 2.61
C VAL A 242 -1.32 11.90 3.47
N LEU A 243 -1.46 10.66 3.02
CA LEU A 243 -0.96 9.50 3.73
C LEU A 243 -0.09 8.66 2.82
N MET A 244 1.07 8.28 3.34
CA MET A 244 2.05 7.44 2.66
C MET A 244 2.29 6.16 3.44
N TRP A 245 2.45 5.02 2.77
CA TRP A 245 2.82 3.74 3.38
C TRP A 245 3.90 3.01 2.61
N ASP A 246 4.69 2.21 3.34
CA ASP A 246 5.76 1.38 2.80
C ASP A 246 5.25 -0.01 2.43
N ASN A 247 5.13 -0.28 1.14
CA ASN A 247 4.65 -1.57 0.63
C ASN A 247 5.63 -2.73 0.87
N ARG A 248 6.86 -2.43 1.27
CA ARG A 248 7.91 -3.43 1.50
C ARG A 248 7.74 -4.13 2.85
N CYS A 249 7.01 -3.49 3.78
CA CYS A 249 6.82 -3.98 5.13
C CYS A 249 5.41 -3.74 5.69
N ALA A 250 4.46 -3.33 4.85
CA ALA A 250 3.06 -3.19 5.21
C ALA A 250 2.13 -3.91 4.24
N MET A 251 1.03 -4.42 4.77
CA MET A 251 -0.20 -4.68 4.02
C MET A 251 -1.23 -3.62 4.34
N HIS A 252 -2.20 -3.44 3.45
CA HIS A 252 -3.32 -2.54 3.71
C HIS A 252 -4.65 -3.11 3.21
N TYR A 253 -5.75 -2.51 3.69
CA TYR A 253 -7.12 -2.91 3.41
C TYR A 253 -7.99 -1.65 3.34
N ALA A 254 -8.69 -1.44 2.24
CA ALA A 254 -9.63 -0.34 2.08
C ALA A 254 -11.03 -0.78 2.50
N VAL A 255 -11.60 -0.15 3.53
CA VAL A 255 -12.96 -0.47 4.00
C VAL A 255 -13.98 0.04 2.98
N TYR A 256 -14.86 -0.85 2.51
CA TYR A 256 -15.92 -0.51 1.57
C TYR A 256 -17.28 -0.49 2.29
N ASP A 257 -17.52 0.54 3.07
CA ASP A 257 -18.75 0.74 3.86
C ASP A 257 -19.51 2.02 3.49
N TYR A 258 -19.03 2.75 2.47
CA TYR A 258 -19.55 4.05 2.05
C TYR A 258 -20.57 3.98 0.88
N GLY A 259 -20.76 2.82 0.25
CA GLY A 259 -21.72 2.60 -0.83
C GLY A 259 -21.59 3.62 -1.97
N SER A 260 -22.67 4.33 -2.28
CA SER A 260 -22.72 5.34 -3.35
C SER A 260 -22.22 6.73 -2.94
N LYS A 261 -21.72 6.91 -1.71
CA LYS A 261 -21.18 8.21 -1.30
C LYS A 261 -19.93 8.57 -2.09
N SER A 262 -19.78 9.83 -2.42
CA SER A 262 -18.63 10.34 -3.16
C SER A 262 -17.33 10.15 -2.37
N ARG A 263 -16.30 9.73 -3.09
CA ARG A 263 -14.93 9.56 -2.60
C ARG A 263 -13.97 9.85 -3.74
N LEU A 264 -13.00 10.74 -3.52
CA LEU A 264 -12.01 11.10 -4.54
C LEU A 264 -10.63 11.22 -3.91
N PHE A 265 -9.70 10.46 -4.45
CA PHE A 265 -8.29 10.49 -4.06
C PHE A 265 -7.39 10.58 -5.28
N HIS A 266 -6.28 11.30 -5.14
CA HIS A 266 -5.15 11.18 -6.04
C HIS A 266 -4.09 10.27 -5.40
N ARG A 267 -3.57 9.35 -6.20
CA ARG A 267 -2.51 8.44 -5.77
C ARG A 267 -1.29 8.61 -6.66
N ALA A 268 -0.12 8.76 -6.04
CA ALA A 268 1.19 8.64 -6.66
C ALA A 268 1.94 7.45 -6.06
N THR A 269 2.77 6.80 -6.86
CA THR A 269 3.46 5.57 -6.45
C THR A 269 4.94 5.68 -6.78
N ALA A 270 5.80 5.49 -5.77
CA ALA A 270 7.25 5.46 -5.96
C ALA A 270 7.70 4.06 -6.38
N SER A 271 8.55 4.00 -7.40
CA SER A 271 9.17 2.77 -7.89
C SER A 271 9.96 2.08 -6.79
N GLY A 272 9.92 0.76 -6.77
CA GLY A 272 10.60 -0.04 -5.79
C GLY A 272 11.69 -0.93 -6.38
N ASP A 273 12.14 -1.85 -5.55
CA ASP A 273 13.22 -2.80 -5.82
C ASP A 273 12.68 -4.23 -5.90
N ARG A 274 13.51 -5.13 -6.46
CA ARG A 274 13.23 -6.55 -6.39
C ARG A 274 13.38 -7.04 -4.95
N PRO A 275 12.37 -7.72 -4.37
CA PRO A 275 12.45 -8.29 -3.02
C PRO A 275 13.60 -9.32 -2.88
N VAL A 276 14.38 -9.17 -1.81
CA VAL A 276 15.49 -10.06 -1.47
C VAL A 276 15.44 -10.50 -0.01
#